data_6fd48ca653ce2dea909a87a9c7d70620
#
_entry.id   6fd48ca653ce2dea909a87a9c7d70620
#
_cell.length_a   1.000
_cell.length_b   1.000
_cell.length_c   1.000
_cell.angle_alpha   90.00
_cell.angle_beta   90.00
_cell.angle_gamma   90.00
#
_symmetry.space_group_name_H-M   'P 1'
#
loop_
_entity.id
_entity.type
_entity.pdbx_description
1 polymer ?
#
loop_
_entity_poly.entity_id
_entity_poly.type
_entity_poly.pdbx_seq_one_letter_code
_entity_poly.pdbx_strand_id
1 'polypeptide(L)'
;MPDFTIARAEEAALPACFALLPMLAAPEAIIFTARDADGTLAGAGGLLWQSWGEPAGLPAWVHVLPDRRRQGIGRALMAALKAEAIGALGSVWAGRSIADDSEAAAFARACGFIAERRQLFFEADARDFQRQIAPTVDRLRSRGRIPDGARVAALDDAPVDEIGLLVAQEFRSGPLRMAQMLGRAMIADPAEAPIDRLGSRVLMVDGALAGALLSRRTGADAAHIVCNVVAPGWRKGWANALLLEGFTRATIAAGCTRIGFDCRDDVRDTIGLAARSGADHIRTDGLFRYAVADSAD
;
A
#
# COMPACT_ATOMS: atom_id res chain seq x y z
N MET A 1 -12.42 10.52 37.34
CA MET A 1 -11.03 10.21 36.92
C MET A 1 -11.12 9.05 35.95
N PRO A 2 -10.34 9.00 34.87
CA PRO A 2 -10.36 7.81 34.03
C PRO A 2 -9.86 6.61 34.83
N ASP A 3 -10.55 5.46 34.71
CA ASP A 3 -10.19 4.22 35.41
C ASP A 3 -9.05 3.47 34.74
N PHE A 4 -8.12 4.19 34.09
CA PHE A 4 -6.97 3.61 33.42
C PHE A 4 -5.74 4.52 33.48
N THR A 5 -4.55 3.92 33.33
CA THR A 5 -3.26 4.61 33.26
C THR A 5 -2.59 4.39 31.91
N ILE A 6 -1.89 5.41 31.40
CA ILE A 6 -1.05 5.32 30.19
C ILE A 6 0.41 5.42 30.62
N ALA A 7 1.23 4.45 30.20
CA ALA A 7 2.66 4.43 30.49
C ALA A 7 3.43 3.87 29.29
N ARG A 8 4.72 4.20 29.20
CA ARG A 8 5.64 3.55 28.25
C ARG A 8 5.70 2.06 28.60
N ALA A 9 5.65 1.20 27.58
CA ALA A 9 5.65 -0.23 27.79
C ALA A 9 6.99 -0.70 28.40
N GLU A 10 6.89 -1.43 29.50
CA GLU A 10 8.01 -2.17 30.05
C GLU A 10 8.29 -3.43 29.22
N GLU A 11 9.51 -3.95 29.25
CA GLU A 11 9.93 -5.11 28.49
C GLU A 11 8.99 -6.31 28.67
N ALA A 12 8.56 -6.58 29.88
CA ALA A 12 7.64 -7.66 30.20
C ALA A 12 6.24 -7.52 29.54
N ALA A 13 5.85 -6.30 29.14
CA ALA A 13 4.58 -6.03 28.46
C ALA A 13 4.67 -6.15 26.93
N LEU A 14 5.87 -6.11 26.34
CA LEU A 14 6.06 -6.07 24.89
C LEU A 14 5.41 -7.25 24.17
N PRO A 15 5.49 -8.51 24.61
CA PRO A 15 4.82 -9.61 23.94
C PRO A 15 3.32 -9.42 23.77
N ALA A 16 2.65 -8.92 24.81
CA ALA A 16 1.21 -8.64 24.75
C ALA A 16 0.91 -7.45 23.82
N CYS A 17 1.75 -6.42 23.80
CA CYS A 17 1.61 -5.30 22.87
C CYS A 17 1.81 -5.75 21.42
N PHE A 18 2.78 -6.62 21.13
CA PHE A 18 3.02 -7.16 19.78
C PHE A 18 1.90 -8.09 19.32
N ALA A 19 1.23 -8.79 20.22
CA ALA A 19 0.03 -9.55 19.87
C ALA A 19 -1.12 -8.63 19.39
N LEU A 20 -1.23 -7.41 19.91
CA LEU A 20 -2.21 -6.42 19.48
C LEU A 20 -1.75 -5.62 18.25
N LEU A 21 -0.46 -5.38 18.13
CA LEU A 21 0.18 -4.53 17.11
C LEU A 21 1.44 -5.19 16.55
N PRO A 22 1.29 -6.26 15.73
CA PRO A 22 2.45 -7.04 15.23
C PRO A 22 3.44 -6.21 14.41
N MET A 23 2.97 -5.13 13.75
CA MET A 23 3.81 -4.22 12.96
C MET A 23 4.81 -3.44 13.82
N LEU A 24 4.63 -3.39 15.12
CA LEU A 24 5.54 -2.73 16.07
C LEU A 24 6.58 -3.67 16.69
N ALA A 25 6.65 -4.93 16.25
CA ALA A 25 7.69 -5.88 16.68
C ALA A 25 9.05 -5.55 15.99
N ALA A 26 9.56 -4.34 16.26
CA ALA A 26 10.81 -3.80 15.74
C ALA A 26 11.57 -3.07 16.86
N PRO A 27 12.93 -3.12 16.85
CA PRO A 27 13.76 -2.50 17.90
C PRO A 27 13.53 -0.99 18.07
N GLU A 28 13.17 -0.32 16.97
CA GLU A 28 12.97 1.13 16.91
C GLU A 28 11.56 1.56 17.32
N ALA A 29 10.69 0.62 17.71
CA ALA A 29 9.32 0.94 18.10
C ALA A 29 9.27 1.58 19.49
N ILE A 30 8.52 2.67 19.61
CA ILE A 30 8.17 3.29 20.88
C ILE A 30 6.75 2.87 21.21
N ILE A 31 6.54 2.19 22.34
CA ILE A 31 5.26 1.59 22.67
C ILE A 31 4.75 2.13 24.01
N PHE A 32 3.44 2.43 24.05
CA PHE A 32 2.69 2.77 25.24
C PHE A 32 1.61 1.72 25.50
N THR A 33 1.38 1.43 26.78
CA THR A 33 0.27 0.60 27.25
C THR A 33 -0.80 1.46 27.91
N ALA A 34 -2.05 1.03 27.78
CA ALA A 34 -3.15 1.45 28.61
C ALA A 34 -3.51 0.28 29.53
N ARG A 35 -3.53 0.52 30.84
CA ARG A 35 -3.90 -0.50 31.83
C ARG A 35 -5.05 0.01 32.72
N ASP A 36 -5.97 -0.90 33.01
CA ASP A 36 -7.04 -0.66 33.97
C ASP A 36 -6.48 -0.50 35.41
N ALA A 37 -7.34 -0.16 36.34
CA ALA A 37 -6.97 0.03 37.75
C ALA A 37 -6.40 -1.24 38.42
N ASP A 38 -6.78 -2.42 37.93
CA ASP A 38 -6.26 -3.72 38.36
C ASP A 38 -4.94 -4.14 37.65
N GLY A 39 -4.42 -3.29 36.75
CA GLY A 39 -3.20 -3.55 35.97
C GLY A 39 -3.41 -4.33 34.70
N THR A 40 -4.65 -4.74 34.37
CA THR A 40 -4.97 -5.46 33.15
C THR A 40 -4.74 -4.59 31.91
N LEU A 41 -4.15 -5.16 30.83
CA LEU A 41 -3.93 -4.46 29.58
C LEU A 41 -5.29 -4.17 28.89
N ALA A 42 -5.61 -2.90 28.69
CA ALA A 42 -6.82 -2.42 28.04
C ALA A 42 -6.58 -1.98 26.60
N GLY A 43 -5.33 -1.71 26.23
CA GLY A 43 -4.93 -1.31 24.89
C GLY A 43 -3.44 -1.00 24.78
N ALA A 44 -2.98 -0.84 23.56
CA ALA A 44 -1.62 -0.44 23.25
C ALA A 44 -1.59 0.57 22.10
N GLY A 45 -0.55 1.38 22.06
CA GLY A 45 -0.26 2.27 20.96
C GLY A 45 1.24 2.38 20.75
N GLY A 46 1.67 2.69 19.53
CA GLY A 46 3.09 2.88 19.29
C GLY A 46 3.41 3.67 18.05
N LEU A 47 4.62 4.18 18.06
CA LEU A 47 5.29 4.83 16.93
C LEU A 47 6.38 3.90 16.42
N LEU A 48 6.54 3.86 15.12
CA LEU A 48 7.68 3.19 14.50
C LEU A 48 8.59 4.23 13.90
N TRP A 49 9.86 4.22 14.32
CA TRP A 49 10.88 5.05 13.73
C TRP A 49 11.27 4.48 12.36
N GLN A 50 10.57 4.90 11.31
CA GLN A 50 10.89 4.50 9.94
C GLN A 50 11.57 5.65 9.19
N SER A 51 12.78 5.41 8.75
CA SER A 51 13.52 6.28 7.84
C SER A 51 13.16 6.07 6.36
N TRP A 52 12.03 5.40 6.06
CA TRP A 52 11.70 4.89 4.74
C TRP A 52 10.62 5.72 4.06
N GLY A 53 11.06 6.48 3.05
CA GLY A 53 10.15 7.07 2.07
C GLY A 53 9.34 8.28 2.55
N GLU A 54 8.56 8.85 1.65
CA GLU A 54 7.54 9.84 1.98
C GLU A 54 6.25 9.15 2.48
N PRO A 55 5.55 9.79 3.43
CA PRO A 55 5.80 11.12 3.96
C PRO A 55 6.76 11.14 5.15
N ALA A 56 7.48 12.26 5.34
CA ALA A 56 8.30 12.48 6.53
C ALA A 56 7.43 12.50 7.79
N GLY A 57 7.85 11.78 8.84
CA GLY A 57 7.11 11.68 10.11
C GLY A 57 7.07 10.26 10.65
N LEU A 58 6.46 10.10 11.82
CA LEU A 58 6.37 8.83 12.52
C LEU A 58 5.02 8.17 12.27
N PRO A 59 4.96 6.96 11.71
CA PRO A 59 3.71 6.20 11.64
C PRO A 59 3.29 5.74 13.04
N ALA A 60 2.01 5.94 13.36
CA ALA A 60 1.39 5.61 14.64
C ALA A 60 0.28 4.57 14.48
N TRP A 61 0.20 3.68 15.43
CA TRP A 61 -0.89 2.71 15.59
C TRP A 61 -1.45 2.76 16.98
N VAL A 62 -2.76 2.57 17.12
CA VAL A 62 -3.46 2.42 18.40
C VAL A 62 -4.45 1.27 18.29
N HIS A 63 -4.41 0.38 19.26
CA HIS A 63 -5.39 -0.68 19.43
C HIS A 63 -5.97 -0.62 20.84
N VAL A 64 -7.29 -0.62 20.95
CA VAL A 64 -8.02 -0.72 22.22
C VAL A 64 -8.86 -1.98 22.15
N LEU A 65 -8.79 -2.81 23.18
CA LEU A 65 -9.59 -4.03 23.28
C LEU A 65 -11.08 -3.72 23.10
N PRO A 66 -11.85 -4.58 22.43
CA PRO A 66 -13.24 -4.29 22.06
C PRO A 66 -14.12 -3.89 23.24
N ASP A 67 -13.99 -4.59 24.37
CA ASP A 67 -14.73 -4.35 25.63
C ASP A 67 -14.28 -3.09 26.39
N ARG A 68 -13.16 -2.50 25.99
CA ARG A 68 -12.57 -1.28 26.59
C ARG A 68 -12.69 -0.05 25.68
N ARG A 69 -13.38 -0.17 24.54
CA ARG A 69 -13.59 0.96 23.62
C ARG A 69 -14.57 1.97 24.20
N ARG A 70 -14.57 3.19 23.64
CA ARG A 70 -15.44 4.32 24.01
C ARG A 70 -15.25 4.86 25.45
N GLN A 71 -14.18 4.47 26.14
CA GLN A 71 -13.80 4.93 27.46
C GLN A 71 -12.70 5.99 27.47
N GLY A 72 -12.33 6.53 26.30
CA GLY A 72 -11.28 7.55 26.16
C GLY A 72 -9.86 7.00 26.01
N ILE A 73 -9.63 5.70 26.21
CA ILE A 73 -8.31 5.05 26.18
C ILE A 73 -7.56 5.33 24.87
N GLY A 74 -8.20 5.14 23.72
CA GLY A 74 -7.56 5.38 22.42
C GLY A 74 -7.10 6.84 22.26
N ARG A 75 -7.88 7.79 22.75
CA ARG A 75 -7.55 9.22 22.73
C ARG A 75 -6.36 9.54 23.62
N ALA A 76 -6.30 8.92 24.81
CA ALA A 76 -5.19 9.09 25.74
C ALA A 76 -3.89 8.46 25.21
N LEU A 77 -3.95 7.26 24.62
CA LEU A 77 -2.80 6.64 23.92
C LEU A 77 -2.31 7.54 22.79
N MET A 78 -3.20 8.05 21.94
CA MET A 78 -2.81 8.93 20.83
C MET A 78 -2.21 10.24 21.34
N ALA A 79 -2.68 10.79 22.46
CA ALA A 79 -2.10 11.98 23.08
C ALA A 79 -0.66 11.71 23.56
N ALA A 80 -0.40 10.56 24.19
CA ALA A 80 0.94 10.16 24.60
C ALA A 80 1.89 9.98 23.41
N LEU A 81 1.42 9.34 22.31
CA LEU A 81 2.20 9.17 21.08
C LEU A 81 2.55 10.51 20.43
N LYS A 82 1.61 11.45 20.39
CA LYS A 82 1.87 12.79 19.86
C LYS A 82 2.90 13.55 20.70
N ALA A 83 2.78 13.49 22.03
CA ALA A 83 3.73 14.13 22.93
C ALA A 83 5.16 13.59 22.72
N GLU A 84 5.29 12.28 22.52
CA GLU A 84 6.58 11.65 22.22
C GLU A 84 7.13 12.10 20.84
N ALA A 85 6.26 12.24 19.84
CA ALA A 85 6.66 12.63 18.47
C ALA A 85 7.04 14.12 18.36
N ILE A 86 6.53 15.01 19.20
CA ILE A 86 6.78 16.46 19.16
C ILE A 86 8.28 16.77 19.21
N GLY A 87 9.04 16.03 20.03
CA GLY A 87 10.49 16.20 20.17
C GLY A 87 11.33 15.70 18.99
N ALA A 88 10.72 15.02 18.01
CA ALA A 88 11.47 14.23 17.04
C ALA A 88 11.38 14.71 15.59
N LEU A 89 10.21 14.80 14.97
CA LEU A 89 10.07 14.97 13.51
C LEU A 89 8.88 15.83 13.04
N GLY A 90 8.19 16.54 13.91
CA GLY A 90 7.16 17.51 13.52
C GLY A 90 5.86 16.94 12.92
N SER A 91 5.71 15.63 12.70
CA SER A 91 4.45 15.04 12.23
C SER A 91 4.26 13.57 12.63
N VAL A 92 3.00 13.20 12.80
CA VAL A 92 2.57 11.81 13.04
C VAL A 92 1.62 11.39 11.94
N TRP A 93 1.82 10.20 11.38
CA TRP A 93 0.95 9.62 10.38
C TRP A 93 0.16 8.46 10.96
N ALA A 94 -1.05 8.26 10.49
CA ALA A 94 -1.70 6.97 10.70
C ALA A 94 -0.85 5.89 10.03
N GLY A 95 -0.56 4.82 10.76
CA GLY A 95 0.39 3.78 10.32
C GLY A 95 -0.07 2.96 9.11
N ARG A 96 -1.27 3.24 8.61
CA ARG A 96 -1.83 2.70 7.37
C ARG A 96 -2.84 3.68 6.78
N SER A 97 -3.18 3.52 5.51
CA SER A 97 -4.36 4.16 4.95
C SER A 97 -5.64 3.61 5.62
N ILE A 98 -6.62 4.47 5.78
CA ILE A 98 -7.85 4.20 6.54
C ILE A 98 -9.04 4.57 5.65
N ALA A 99 -10.01 3.66 5.52
CA ALA A 99 -11.24 3.93 4.77
C ALA A 99 -11.93 5.20 5.32
N ASP A 100 -12.24 6.13 4.45
CA ASP A 100 -12.61 7.52 4.80
C ASP A 100 -13.91 7.61 5.59
N ASP A 101 -14.80 6.64 5.42
CA ASP A 101 -16.09 6.48 6.08
C ASP A 101 -16.06 5.58 7.34
N SER A 102 -14.88 5.08 7.73
CA SER A 102 -14.74 4.15 8.85
C SER A 102 -14.70 4.82 10.23
N GLU A 103 -15.00 4.03 11.29
CA GLU A 103 -14.81 4.46 12.67
C GLU A 103 -13.34 4.86 12.95
N ALA A 104 -12.38 4.23 12.30
CA ALA A 104 -10.97 4.56 12.44
C ALA A 104 -10.66 5.95 11.88
N ALA A 105 -11.27 6.33 10.74
CA ALA A 105 -11.15 7.67 10.18
C ALA A 105 -11.82 8.72 11.06
N ALA A 106 -13.00 8.40 11.60
CA ALA A 106 -13.68 9.28 12.58
C ALA A 106 -12.83 9.48 13.84
N PHE A 107 -12.20 8.41 14.34
CA PHE A 107 -11.26 8.49 15.47
C PHE A 107 -10.04 9.34 15.15
N ALA A 108 -9.41 9.14 13.98
CA ALA A 108 -8.26 9.93 13.54
C ALA A 108 -8.60 11.43 13.49
N ARG A 109 -9.74 11.78 12.86
CA ARG A 109 -10.25 13.17 12.83
C ARG A 109 -10.51 13.73 14.24
N ALA A 110 -11.13 12.95 15.13
CA ALA A 110 -11.36 13.33 16.51
C ALA A 110 -10.06 13.53 17.33
N CYS A 111 -8.96 12.94 16.86
CA CYS A 111 -7.62 13.17 17.37
C CYS A 111 -6.87 14.32 16.65
N GLY A 112 -7.53 15.06 15.76
CA GLY A 112 -6.95 16.20 15.07
C GLY A 112 -6.09 15.85 13.84
N PHE A 113 -6.19 14.61 13.34
CA PHE A 113 -5.57 14.23 12.07
C PHE A 113 -6.41 14.74 10.91
N ILE A 114 -5.73 15.13 9.83
CA ILE A 114 -6.35 15.48 8.55
C ILE A 114 -6.01 14.43 7.49
N ALA A 115 -6.91 14.17 6.58
CA ALA A 115 -6.63 13.34 5.40
C ALA A 115 -5.79 14.17 4.42
N GLU A 116 -4.48 13.96 4.40
CA GLU A 116 -3.57 14.71 3.55
C GLU A 116 -3.52 14.16 2.12
N ARG A 117 -3.67 12.86 1.97
CA ARG A 117 -3.73 12.17 0.68
C ARG A 117 -4.87 11.18 0.68
N ARG A 118 -5.47 10.97 -0.48
CA ARG A 118 -6.51 9.97 -0.68
C ARG A 118 -6.05 8.93 -1.69
N GLN A 119 -6.38 7.67 -1.40
CA GLN A 119 -6.19 6.54 -2.27
C GLN A 119 -7.56 6.08 -2.76
N LEU A 120 -7.76 6.12 -4.06
CA LEU A 120 -8.98 5.68 -4.72
C LEU A 120 -8.80 4.24 -5.16
N PHE A 121 -9.74 3.36 -4.80
CA PHE A 121 -9.73 1.95 -5.18
C PHE A 121 -10.80 1.70 -6.24
N PHE A 122 -10.41 0.99 -7.28
CA PHE A 122 -11.25 0.65 -8.42
C PHE A 122 -11.30 -0.86 -8.61
N GLU A 123 -12.44 -1.35 -9.09
CA GLU A 123 -12.62 -2.75 -9.50
C GLU A 123 -13.33 -2.81 -10.85
N ALA A 124 -12.92 -3.74 -11.71
CA ALA A 124 -13.52 -3.99 -13.00
C ALA A 124 -13.70 -5.49 -13.22
N ASP A 125 -14.69 -5.89 -14.02
CA ASP A 125 -14.73 -7.21 -14.63
C ASP A 125 -13.52 -7.40 -15.54
N ALA A 126 -12.82 -8.53 -15.42
CA ALA A 126 -11.55 -8.76 -16.12
C ALA A 126 -11.72 -8.82 -17.64
N ARG A 127 -12.85 -9.38 -18.13
CA ARG A 127 -13.13 -9.48 -19.57
C ARG A 127 -13.54 -8.13 -20.14
N ASP A 128 -14.29 -7.35 -19.37
CA ASP A 128 -14.68 -5.99 -19.78
C ASP A 128 -13.44 -5.10 -19.86
N PHE A 129 -12.57 -5.17 -18.86
CA PHE A 129 -11.29 -4.48 -18.86
C PHE A 129 -10.44 -4.86 -20.08
N GLN A 130 -10.37 -6.17 -20.44
CA GLN A 130 -9.69 -6.64 -21.63
C GLN A 130 -10.32 -6.07 -22.92
N ARG A 131 -11.66 -6.08 -23.01
CA ARG A 131 -12.37 -5.54 -24.18
C ARG A 131 -12.08 -4.06 -24.42
N GLN A 132 -11.81 -3.31 -23.37
CA GLN A 132 -11.46 -1.89 -23.49
C GLN A 132 -10.00 -1.65 -23.87
N ILE A 133 -9.08 -2.52 -23.41
CA ILE A 133 -7.64 -2.33 -23.64
C ILE A 133 -7.20 -2.91 -25.00
N ALA A 134 -7.69 -4.07 -25.38
CA ALA A 134 -7.24 -4.78 -26.59
C ALA A 134 -7.31 -3.93 -27.88
N PRO A 135 -8.39 -3.18 -28.17
CA PRO A 135 -8.45 -2.33 -29.35
C PRO A 135 -7.39 -1.22 -29.38
N THR A 136 -6.96 -0.76 -28.19
CA THR A 136 -5.88 0.24 -28.09
C THR A 136 -4.54 -0.36 -28.47
N VAL A 137 -4.24 -1.58 -27.99
CA VAL A 137 -3.01 -2.31 -28.35
C VAL A 137 -2.99 -2.62 -29.85
N ASP A 138 -4.10 -3.11 -30.42
CA ASP A 138 -4.21 -3.41 -31.84
C ASP A 138 -3.99 -2.17 -32.72
N ARG A 139 -4.54 -1.03 -32.33
CA ARG A 139 -4.33 0.26 -32.99
C ARG A 139 -2.87 0.71 -32.91
N LEU A 140 -2.23 0.53 -31.75
CA LEU A 140 -0.82 0.88 -31.58
C LEU A 140 0.08 -0.03 -32.43
N ARG A 141 -0.24 -1.31 -32.49
CA ARG A 141 0.47 -2.31 -33.30
C ARG A 141 0.32 -2.02 -34.80
N SER A 142 -0.91 -1.76 -35.29
CA SER A 142 -1.19 -1.44 -36.69
C SER A 142 -0.54 -0.13 -37.17
N ARG A 143 -0.25 0.79 -36.23
CA ARG A 143 0.45 2.06 -36.52
C ARG A 143 1.98 1.98 -36.34
N GLY A 144 2.55 0.80 -36.12
CA GLY A 144 3.98 0.62 -35.89
C GLY A 144 4.50 1.39 -34.64
N ARG A 145 3.63 1.61 -33.64
CA ARG A 145 4.01 2.34 -32.42
C ARG A 145 4.64 1.43 -31.38
N ILE A 146 4.44 0.14 -31.47
CA ILE A 146 5.06 -0.88 -30.62
C ILE A 146 6.32 -1.36 -31.32
N PRO A 147 7.52 -1.26 -30.72
CA PRO A 147 8.75 -1.78 -31.29
C PRO A 147 8.66 -3.28 -31.58
N ASP A 148 9.28 -3.74 -32.67
CA ASP A 148 9.26 -5.15 -33.07
C ASP A 148 9.91 -6.06 -32.01
N GLY A 149 10.93 -5.58 -31.29
CA GLY A 149 11.58 -6.28 -30.19
C GLY A 149 10.82 -6.24 -28.86
N ALA A 150 9.64 -5.60 -28.81
CA ALA A 150 8.85 -5.52 -27.59
C ALA A 150 8.11 -6.84 -27.31
N ARG A 151 8.33 -7.41 -26.13
CA ARG A 151 7.63 -8.62 -25.66
C ARG A 151 7.20 -8.49 -24.20
N VAL A 152 6.01 -9.00 -23.90
CA VAL A 152 5.53 -9.17 -22.52
C VAL A 152 5.87 -10.60 -22.08
N ALA A 153 6.60 -10.71 -20.98
CA ALA A 153 7.03 -11.97 -20.40
C ALA A 153 6.38 -12.19 -19.01
N ALA A 154 6.41 -13.43 -18.53
CA ALA A 154 6.08 -13.75 -17.15
C ALA A 154 7.17 -13.23 -16.19
N LEU A 155 6.84 -13.11 -14.92
CA LEU A 155 7.79 -12.66 -13.90
C LEU A 155 8.95 -13.67 -13.71
N ASP A 156 8.71 -14.96 -13.94
CA ASP A 156 9.70 -16.02 -13.79
C ASP A 156 10.89 -15.87 -14.77
N ASP A 157 10.66 -15.25 -15.93
CA ASP A 157 11.68 -15.05 -16.98
C ASP A 157 12.36 -13.67 -16.88
N ALA A 158 12.21 -12.99 -15.76
CA ALA A 158 12.56 -11.59 -15.66
C ALA A 158 13.75 -11.32 -14.73
N PRO A 159 14.52 -10.25 -14.97
CA PRO A 159 15.62 -9.84 -14.10
C PRO A 159 15.07 -9.18 -12.82
N VAL A 160 14.83 -9.98 -11.78
CA VAL A 160 14.16 -9.57 -10.51
C VAL A 160 14.84 -8.36 -9.87
N ASP A 161 16.18 -8.29 -9.88
CA ASP A 161 16.92 -7.18 -9.29
C ASP A 161 16.69 -5.87 -10.06
N GLU A 162 16.67 -5.94 -11.40
CA GLU A 162 16.38 -4.75 -12.24
C GLU A 162 14.94 -4.26 -12.05
N ILE A 163 13.98 -5.19 -11.89
CA ILE A 163 12.59 -4.83 -11.58
C ILE A 163 12.53 -4.15 -10.21
N GLY A 164 13.22 -4.69 -9.21
CA GLY A 164 13.30 -4.08 -7.88
C GLY A 164 13.84 -2.66 -7.92
N LEU A 165 14.90 -2.43 -8.69
CA LEU A 165 15.48 -1.09 -8.88
C LEU A 165 14.52 -0.14 -9.58
N LEU A 166 13.87 -0.58 -10.67
CA LEU A 166 12.91 0.24 -11.41
C LEU A 166 11.73 0.66 -10.53
N VAL A 167 11.15 -0.27 -9.79
CA VAL A 167 10.04 0.01 -8.87
C VAL A 167 10.49 0.94 -7.73
N ALA A 168 11.68 0.72 -7.16
CA ALA A 168 12.22 1.55 -6.10
C ALA A 168 12.43 3.01 -6.54
N GLN A 169 12.94 3.23 -7.76
CA GLN A 169 13.13 4.56 -8.33
C GLN A 169 11.79 5.31 -8.49
N GLU A 170 10.73 4.61 -8.93
CA GLU A 170 9.42 5.23 -9.13
C GLU A 170 8.69 5.55 -7.83
N PHE A 171 8.74 4.65 -6.87
CA PHE A 171 8.01 4.79 -5.61
C PHE A 171 8.87 5.29 -4.45
N ARG A 172 10.14 5.68 -4.71
CA ARG A 172 11.10 6.09 -3.68
C ARG A 172 11.20 5.09 -2.53
N SER A 173 10.97 3.81 -2.81
CA SER A 173 11.11 2.70 -1.87
C SER A 173 12.50 2.08 -1.99
N GLY A 174 13.01 1.52 -0.90
CA GLY A 174 14.33 0.87 -0.93
C GLY A 174 14.36 -0.34 -1.87
N PRO A 175 15.37 -0.43 -2.78
CA PRO A 175 15.45 -1.53 -3.76
C PRO A 175 15.51 -2.92 -3.11
N LEU A 176 16.17 -3.05 -1.97
CA LEU A 176 16.32 -4.31 -1.25
C LEU A 176 14.97 -4.91 -0.82
N ARG A 177 14.04 -4.07 -0.33
CA ARG A 177 12.72 -4.53 0.08
C ARG A 177 11.91 -5.10 -1.09
N MET A 178 11.95 -4.44 -2.23
CA MET A 178 11.24 -4.92 -3.43
C MET A 178 11.87 -6.21 -3.96
N ALA A 179 13.19 -6.32 -4.03
CA ALA A 179 13.88 -7.54 -4.42
C ALA A 179 13.55 -8.71 -3.47
N GLN A 180 13.45 -8.46 -2.16
CA GLN A 180 13.03 -9.46 -1.18
C GLN A 180 11.57 -9.90 -1.39
N MET A 181 10.67 -8.98 -1.68
CA MET A 181 9.27 -9.31 -1.97
C MET A 181 9.15 -10.17 -3.24
N LEU A 182 9.86 -9.82 -4.30
CA LEU A 182 9.88 -10.59 -5.55
C LEU A 182 10.52 -11.97 -5.35
N GLY A 183 11.62 -12.05 -4.63
CA GLY A 183 12.25 -13.32 -4.28
C GLY A 183 11.32 -14.25 -3.49
N ARG A 184 10.55 -13.73 -2.55
CA ARG A 184 9.52 -14.50 -1.82
C ARG A 184 8.40 -14.95 -2.75
N ALA A 185 7.94 -14.10 -3.66
CA ALA A 185 6.88 -14.43 -4.61
C ALA A 185 7.28 -15.59 -5.54
N MET A 186 8.56 -15.72 -5.88
CA MET A 186 9.04 -16.79 -6.76
C MET A 186 9.12 -18.16 -6.08
N ILE A 187 9.18 -18.22 -4.75
CA ILE A 187 9.32 -19.46 -3.97
C ILE A 187 8.08 -19.82 -3.15
N ALA A 188 7.17 -18.90 -2.91
CA ALA A 188 5.97 -19.11 -2.13
C ALA A 188 4.81 -19.65 -2.99
N ASP A 189 3.81 -20.25 -2.34
CA ASP A 189 2.54 -20.57 -2.99
C ASP A 189 1.91 -19.27 -3.54
N PRO A 190 1.45 -19.25 -4.81
CA PRO A 190 0.83 -18.08 -5.41
C PRO A 190 -0.34 -17.47 -4.61
N ALA A 191 -1.07 -18.27 -3.85
CA ALA A 191 -2.18 -17.81 -3.01
C ALA A 191 -1.71 -17.00 -1.78
N GLU A 192 -0.51 -17.25 -1.29
CA GLU A 192 0.07 -16.61 -0.10
C GLU A 192 1.15 -15.56 -0.45
N ALA A 193 1.61 -15.54 -1.68
CA ALA A 193 2.69 -14.66 -2.12
C ALA A 193 2.26 -13.18 -2.09
N PRO A 194 3.14 -12.24 -1.66
CA PRO A 194 2.84 -10.82 -1.71
C PRO A 194 2.72 -10.29 -3.15
N ILE A 195 3.36 -10.96 -4.11
CA ILE A 195 3.27 -10.69 -5.55
C ILE A 195 2.87 -11.98 -6.26
N ASP A 196 1.83 -11.90 -7.08
CA ASP A 196 1.38 -13.01 -7.93
C ASP A 196 2.32 -13.12 -9.15
N ARG A 197 3.20 -14.11 -9.16
CA ARG A 197 4.13 -14.35 -10.27
C ARG A 197 3.42 -14.77 -11.56
N LEU A 198 2.26 -15.44 -11.45
CA LEU A 198 1.49 -15.90 -12.61
C LEU A 198 0.71 -14.76 -13.28
N GLY A 199 0.23 -13.78 -12.49
CA GLY A 199 -0.46 -12.59 -12.98
C GLY A 199 0.50 -11.47 -13.40
N SER A 200 1.59 -11.27 -12.66
CA SER A 200 2.57 -10.20 -12.93
C SER A 200 3.23 -10.33 -14.30
N ARG A 201 3.55 -9.19 -14.91
CA ARG A 201 4.13 -9.12 -16.27
C ARG A 201 5.30 -8.17 -16.31
N VAL A 202 6.25 -8.51 -17.19
CA VAL A 202 7.40 -7.67 -17.50
C VAL A 202 7.40 -7.34 -18.99
N LEU A 203 7.75 -6.12 -19.32
CA LEU A 203 7.94 -5.66 -20.67
C LEU A 203 9.45 -5.58 -20.95
N MET A 204 9.88 -6.36 -21.93
CA MET A 204 11.24 -6.34 -22.45
C MET A 204 11.24 -5.74 -23.85
N VAL A 205 12.26 -4.97 -24.19
CA VAL A 205 12.50 -4.46 -25.55
C VAL A 205 13.94 -4.73 -25.92
N ASP A 206 14.17 -5.50 -26.94
CA ASP A 206 15.52 -5.93 -27.39
C ASP A 206 16.39 -6.49 -26.26
N GLY A 207 15.77 -7.23 -25.34
CA GLY A 207 16.45 -7.83 -24.18
C GLY A 207 16.60 -6.92 -22.96
N ALA A 208 16.29 -5.63 -23.05
CA ALA A 208 16.33 -4.68 -21.93
C ALA A 208 14.98 -4.58 -21.22
N LEU A 209 15.00 -4.37 -19.89
CA LEU A 209 13.80 -4.13 -19.11
C LEU A 209 13.21 -2.75 -19.44
N ALA A 210 12.00 -2.74 -19.98
CA ALA A 210 11.26 -1.51 -20.31
C ALA A 210 10.14 -1.18 -19.34
N GLY A 211 9.64 -2.16 -18.56
CA GLY A 211 8.61 -1.93 -17.58
C GLY A 211 8.17 -3.19 -16.86
N ALA A 212 7.40 -3.03 -15.79
CA ALA A 212 6.81 -4.13 -15.03
C ALA A 212 5.43 -3.76 -14.51
N LEU A 213 4.51 -4.72 -14.53
CA LEU A 213 3.24 -4.68 -13.85
C LEU A 213 3.23 -5.81 -12.82
N LEU A 214 3.22 -5.44 -11.55
CA LEU A 214 3.18 -6.38 -10.43
C LEU A 214 1.76 -6.44 -9.87
N SER A 215 1.29 -7.63 -9.61
CA SER A 215 -0.04 -7.90 -9.08
C SER A 215 0.02 -8.81 -7.86
N ARG A 216 -1.08 -8.88 -7.14
CA ARG A 216 -1.31 -9.86 -6.06
C ARG A 216 -2.70 -10.46 -6.20
N ARG A 217 -2.87 -11.66 -5.70
CA ARG A 217 -4.20 -12.26 -5.54
C ARG A 217 -4.87 -11.64 -4.31
N THR A 218 -6.14 -11.27 -4.46
CA THR A 218 -6.97 -10.76 -3.35
C THR A 218 -8.15 -11.68 -3.03
N GLY A 219 -8.23 -12.80 -3.74
CA GLY A 219 -9.23 -13.84 -3.60
C GLY A 219 -9.00 -14.93 -4.64
N ALA A 220 -9.84 -15.94 -4.65
CA ALA A 220 -9.76 -17.05 -5.61
C ALA A 220 -9.95 -16.55 -7.06
N ASP A 221 -10.81 -15.55 -7.25
CA ASP A 221 -11.24 -15.01 -8.54
C ASP A 221 -10.85 -13.56 -8.79
N ALA A 222 -9.99 -12.97 -7.94
CA ALA A 222 -9.64 -11.56 -8.01
C ALA A 222 -8.13 -11.33 -7.97
N ALA A 223 -7.64 -10.44 -8.83
CA ALA A 223 -6.27 -9.94 -8.86
C ALA A 223 -6.24 -8.42 -8.68
N HIS A 224 -5.25 -7.91 -7.97
CA HIS A 224 -5.07 -6.49 -7.74
C HIS A 224 -3.72 -6.03 -8.28
N ILE A 225 -3.69 -4.96 -9.06
CA ILE A 225 -2.46 -4.34 -9.56
C ILE A 225 -1.81 -3.58 -8.40
N VAL A 226 -0.63 -4.04 -7.98
CA VAL A 226 0.16 -3.43 -6.91
C VAL A 226 0.96 -2.24 -7.45
N CYS A 227 1.56 -2.40 -8.62
CA CYS A 227 2.22 -1.32 -9.32
C CYS A 227 2.27 -1.59 -10.83
N ASN A 228 2.33 -0.51 -11.61
CA ASN A 228 2.56 -0.53 -13.04
C ASN A 228 3.59 0.55 -13.37
N VAL A 229 4.81 0.14 -13.68
CA VAL A 229 5.94 1.04 -13.90
C VAL A 229 6.52 0.83 -15.29
N VAL A 230 6.89 1.95 -15.92
CA VAL A 230 7.56 1.96 -17.22
C VAL A 230 8.82 2.81 -17.11
N ALA A 231 9.95 2.29 -17.54
CA ALA A 231 11.21 3.01 -17.53
C ALA A 231 11.12 4.30 -18.38
N PRO A 232 11.78 5.39 -17.96
CA PRO A 232 11.60 6.73 -18.55
C PRO A 232 11.71 6.77 -20.09
N GLY A 233 12.63 6.02 -20.68
CA GLY A 233 12.82 5.96 -22.12
C GLY A 233 11.65 5.37 -22.91
N TRP A 234 10.75 4.65 -22.25
CA TRP A 234 9.63 3.92 -22.84
C TRP A 234 8.24 4.49 -22.51
N ARG A 235 8.16 5.60 -21.80
CA ARG A 235 6.91 6.26 -21.35
C ARG A 235 6.17 6.96 -22.50
N LYS A 236 5.79 6.20 -23.53
CA LYS A 236 5.06 6.74 -24.69
C LYS A 236 3.64 6.18 -24.85
N GLY A 237 3.05 5.68 -23.76
CA GLY A 237 1.68 5.17 -23.69
C GLY A 237 1.51 3.72 -24.15
N TRP A 238 2.23 3.27 -25.18
CA TRP A 238 2.13 1.91 -25.72
C TRP A 238 2.60 0.83 -24.72
N ALA A 239 3.64 1.13 -23.93
CA ALA A 239 4.21 0.20 -22.95
C ALA A 239 3.21 -0.15 -21.84
N ASN A 240 2.52 0.84 -21.29
CA ASN A 240 1.45 0.63 -20.31
C ASN A 240 0.30 -0.20 -20.89
N ALA A 241 -0.13 0.11 -22.11
CA ALA A 241 -1.21 -0.63 -22.77
C ALA A 241 -0.84 -2.11 -22.97
N LEU A 242 0.41 -2.38 -23.39
CA LEU A 242 0.91 -3.73 -23.61
C LEU A 242 1.05 -4.53 -22.32
N LEU A 243 1.54 -3.89 -21.24
CA LEU A 243 1.61 -4.50 -19.91
C LEU A 243 0.21 -4.84 -19.37
N LEU A 244 -0.74 -3.91 -19.47
CA LEU A 244 -2.12 -4.11 -19.03
C LEU A 244 -2.80 -5.22 -19.84
N GLU A 245 -2.61 -5.28 -21.17
CA GLU A 245 -3.14 -6.35 -22.03
C GLU A 245 -2.58 -7.71 -21.60
N GLY A 246 -1.27 -7.80 -21.43
CA GLY A 246 -0.59 -9.02 -21.03
C GLY A 246 -1.01 -9.50 -19.64
N PHE A 247 -1.11 -8.59 -18.68
CA PHE A 247 -1.61 -8.86 -17.33
C PHE A 247 -3.05 -9.38 -17.37
N THR A 248 -3.94 -8.67 -18.04
CA THR A 248 -5.36 -9.02 -18.07
C THR A 248 -5.59 -10.41 -18.70
N ARG A 249 -4.87 -10.70 -19.79
CA ARG A 249 -4.91 -12.02 -20.46
C ARG A 249 -4.48 -13.13 -19.50
N ALA A 250 -3.38 -12.94 -18.77
CA ALA A 250 -2.88 -13.92 -17.82
C ALA A 250 -3.81 -14.11 -16.64
N THR A 251 -4.36 -13.02 -16.12
CA THR A 251 -5.30 -13.00 -14.99
C THR A 251 -6.57 -13.77 -15.34
N ILE A 252 -7.12 -13.57 -16.56
CA ILE A 252 -8.28 -14.33 -17.06
C ILE A 252 -7.93 -15.82 -17.25
N ALA A 253 -6.76 -16.12 -17.82
CA ALA A 253 -6.30 -17.50 -17.99
C ALA A 253 -6.11 -18.22 -16.65
N ALA A 254 -5.76 -17.50 -15.59
CA ALA A 254 -5.66 -17.99 -14.21
C ALA A 254 -7.02 -18.06 -13.47
N GLY A 255 -8.16 -17.85 -14.17
CA GLY A 255 -9.51 -17.98 -13.64
C GLY A 255 -10.03 -16.76 -12.88
N CYS A 256 -9.32 -15.61 -12.89
CA CYS A 256 -9.85 -14.40 -12.26
C CYS A 256 -10.95 -13.77 -13.12
N THR A 257 -11.98 -13.32 -12.45
CA THR A 257 -13.11 -12.56 -13.02
C THR A 257 -13.04 -11.08 -12.70
N ARG A 258 -12.26 -10.68 -11.68
CA ARG A 258 -12.15 -9.31 -11.20
C ARG A 258 -10.71 -8.82 -11.20
N ILE A 259 -10.55 -7.56 -11.58
CA ILE A 259 -9.27 -6.82 -11.54
C ILE A 259 -9.48 -5.58 -10.69
N GLY A 260 -8.70 -5.49 -9.59
CA GLY A 260 -8.60 -4.30 -8.77
C GLY A 260 -7.34 -3.50 -9.07
N PHE A 261 -7.39 -2.20 -8.86
CA PHE A 261 -6.24 -1.31 -8.84
C PHE A 261 -6.57 -0.07 -8.02
N ASP A 262 -5.54 0.65 -7.62
CA ASP A 262 -5.70 1.86 -6.86
C ASP A 262 -4.72 2.94 -7.31
N CYS A 263 -5.06 4.19 -7.02
CA CYS A 263 -4.18 5.32 -7.23
C CYS A 263 -4.48 6.46 -6.25
N ARG A 264 -3.54 7.36 -6.11
CA ARG A 264 -3.81 8.62 -5.42
C ARG A 264 -4.81 9.46 -6.23
N ASP A 265 -5.56 10.30 -5.54
CA ASP A 265 -6.58 11.18 -6.12
C ASP A 265 -6.01 12.28 -7.05
N ASP A 266 -4.69 12.49 -7.05
CA ASP A 266 -3.96 13.39 -7.96
C ASP A 266 -3.43 12.70 -9.24
N VAL A 267 -3.52 11.37 -9.37
CA VAL A 267 -3.00 10.60 -10.52
C VAL A 267 -4.06 10.50 -11.63
N ARG A 268 -4.15 11.55 -12.43
CA ARG A 268 -5.18 11.72 -13.48
C ARG A 268 -5.17 10.61 -14.54
N ASP A 269 -4.01 10.07 -14.88
CA ASP A 269 -3.89 9.03 -15.91
C ASP A 269 -4.56 7.73 -15.48
N THR A 270 -4.38 7.31 -14.22
CA THR A 270 -5.02 6.11 -13.67
C THR A 270 -6.51 6.31 -13.44
N ILE A 271 -6.94 7.50 -12.98
CA ILE A 271 -8.37 7.85 -12.88
C ILE A 271 -9.01 7.81 -14.26
N GLY A 272 -8.33 8.36 -15.28
CA GLY A 272 -8.77 8.29 -16.67
C GLY A 272 -8.82 6.86 -17.22
N LEU A 273 -7.90 5.98 -16.80
CA LEU A 273 -7.95 4.56 -17.12
C LEU A 273 -9.21 3.92 -16.52
N ALA A 274 -9.48 4.15 -15.23
CA ALA A 274 -10.67 3.64 -14.56
C ALA A 274 -11.95 4.01 -15.33
N ALA A 275 -12.10 5.29 -15.66
CA ALA A 275 -13.27 5.77 -16.41
C ALA A 275 -13.40 5.11 -17.80
N ARG A 276 -12.28 4.91 -18.52
CA ARG A 276 -12.31 4.30 -19.86
C ARG A 276 -12.50 2.79 -19.83
N SER A 277 -12.04 2.12 -18.76
CA SER A 277 -12.16 0.66 -18.62
C SER A 277 -13.48 0.21 -18.01
N GLY A 278 -14.37 1.16 -17.62
CA GLY A 278 -15.63 0.84 -16.94
C GLY A 278 -15.40 0.30 -15.52
N ALA A 279 -14.28 0.66 -14.90
CA ALA A 279 -14.01 0.25 -13.53
C ALA A 279 -14.83 1.09 -12.54
N ASP A 280 -15.49 0.42 -11.60
CA ASP A 280 -16.23 1.05 -10.53
C ASP A 280 -15.28 1.55 -9.44
N HIS A 281 -15.53 2.76 -8.94
CA HIS A 281 -14.90 3.25 -7.72
C HIS A 281 -15.57 2.58 -6.52
N ILE A 282 -14.82 1.76 -5.79
CA ILE A 282 -15.35 0.92 -4.72
C ILE A 282 -15.05 1.44 -3.31
N ARG A 283 -13.96 2.23 -3.15
CA ARG A 283 -13.54 2.73 -1.84
C ARG A 283 -12.57 3.89 -1.98
N THR A 284 -12.61 4.80 -1.01
CA THR A 284 -11.56 5.81 -0.78
C THR A 284 -10.93 5.59 0.58
N ASP A 285 -9.60 5.47 0.62
CA ASP A 285 -8.84 5.48 1.86
C ASP A 285 -8.11 6.81 2.01
N GLY A 286 -8.07 7.34 3.24
CA GLY A 286 -7.28 8.51 3.59
C GLY A 286 -5.94 8.12 4.21
N LEU A 287 -4.87 8.79 3.83
CA LEU A 287 -3.64 8.82 4.59
C LEU A 287 -3.72 10.02 5.53
N PHE A 288 -3.91 9.73 6.81
CA PHE A 288 -4.17 10.73 7.84
C PHE A 288 -2.87 11.21 8.48
N ARG A 289 -2.70 12.52 8.57
CA ARG A 289 -1.55 13.18 9.20
C ARG A 289 -2.00 14.13 10.29
N TYR A 290 -1.24 14.12 11.38
CA TYR A 290 -1.24 15.16 12.39
C TYR A 290 0.05 15.96 12.25
N ALA A 291 -0.06 17.23 11.85
CA ALA A 291 1.07 18.16 11.89
C ALA A 291 1.23 18.64 13.34
N VAL A 292 2.40 18.43 13.91
CA VAL A 292 2.77 19.12 15.15
C VAL A 292 2.98 20.58 14.74
N ALA A 293 2.19 21.49 15.33
CA ALA A 293 2.42 22.91 15.10
C ALA A 293 3.86 23.21 15.51
N ASP A 294 4.61 23.83 14.62
CA ASP A 294 5.87 24.43 15.02
C ASP A 294 5.54 25.31 16.21
N SER A 295 6.15 25.02 17.36
CA SER A 295 6.12 25.93 18.49
C SER A 295 6.81 27.20 17.97
N ALA A 296 6.01 28.12 17.43
CA ALA A 296 6.50 29.45 17.11
C ALA A 296 7.10 30.02 18.39
N ASP A 297 8.37 30.40 18.32
CA ASP A 297 9.15 31.12 19.32
C ASP A 297 8.41 32.31 19.91
#